data_30e736bbd01462c6f378693fd477e5d2
#
_entry.id   30e736bbd01462c6f378693fd477e5d2
#
_cell.length_a   1.000
_cell.length_b   1.000
_cell.length_c   1.000
_cell.angle_alpha   90.00
_cell.angle_beta   90.00
_cell.angle_gamma   90.00
#
_symmetry.space_group_name_H-M   'P 1'
#
loop_
_entity.id
_entity.type
_entity.pdbx_description
1 polymer ?
#
loop_
_entity_poly.entity_id
_entity_poly.type
_entity_poly.pdbx_seq_one_letter_code
_entity_poly.pdbx_strand_id
1 'polypeptide(L)'
;MTATASAHPVVPSLFVSHGAPLFAVDAGETGPALTRWGQALRAQFPGLRGVVVMSPHWMARGVRVTTGAQPATWHDFGGFPQALFDQQYPVPGAPAVARSLAKELKSPATGAA
;
A
#
# COMPACT_ATOMS: atom_id res chain seq x y z
N MET A 1 -5.74 23.78 -30.18
CA MET A 1 -6.49 22.63 -29.71
C MET A 1 -6.38 22.53 -28.20
N THR A 2 -7.46 22.55 -27.56
CA THR A 2 -7.46 22.35 -26.11
C THR A 2 -7.82 20.92 -25.81
N ALA A 3 -6.92 20.26 -25.08
CA ALA A 3 -7.27 18.99 -24.51
C ALA A 3 -8.41 19.24 -23.52
N THR A 4 -9.47 18.51 -23.65
CA THR A 4 -10.52 18.51 -22.65
C THR A 4 -9.92 17.97 -21.37
N ALA A 5 -9.77 18.82 -20.37
CA ALA A 5 -9.33 18.37 -19.07
C ALA A 5 -10.30 17.29 -18.59
N SER A 6 -9.77 16.14 -18.16
CA SER A 6 -10.59 15.15 -17.51
C SER A 6 -11.24 15.80 -16.29
N ALA A 7 -12.53 15.65 -16.13
CA ALA A 7 -13.24 16.12 -14.94
C ALA A 7 -12.73 15.40 -13.67
N HIS A 8 -12.07 14.25 -13.83
CA HIS A 8 -11.55 13.43 -12.75
C HIS A 8 -10.05 13.21 -12.96
N PRO A 9 -9.18 13.83 -12.15
CA PRO A 9 -7.76 13.55 -12.21
C PRO A 9 -7.51 12.07 -11.90
N VAL A 10 -6.55 11.52 -12.61
CA VAL A 10 -6.19 10.12 -12.43
C VAL A 10 -5.26 10.00 -11.22
N VAL A 11 -5.60 9.08 -10.30
CA VAL A 11 -4.75 8.77 -9.15
C VAL A 11 -3.47 8.12 -9.66
N PRO A 12 -2.30 8.58 -9.22
CA PRO A 12 -1.04 8.05 -9.72
C PRO A 12 -0.73 6.66 -9.17
N SER A 13 0.12 5.95 -9.90
CA SER A 13 0.80 4.77 -9.41
C SER A 13 2.23 5.15 -9.01
N LEU A 14 2.74 4.52 -7.96
CA LEU A 14 4.10 4.74 -7.49
C LEU A 14 4.86 3.42 -7.46
N PHE A 15 6.01 3.39 -8.12
CA PHE A 15 6.96 2.31 -7.96
C PHE A 15 8.08 2.81 -7.05
N VAL A 16 8.27 2.14 -5.92
CA VAL A 16 9.23 2.57 -4.91
C VAL A 16 9.99 1.38 -4.36
N SER A 17 11.29 1.55 -4.14
CA SER A 17 12.07 0.56 -3.42
C SER A 17 11.72 0.60 -1.94
N HIS A 18 11.44 -0.56 -1.36
CA HIS A 18 11.20 -0.64 0.08
C HIS A 18 12.52 -0.61 0.89
N GLY A 19 13.68 -0.72 0.22
CA GLY A 19 14.97 -0.75 0.90
C GLY A 19 15.14 -1.99 1.78
N ALA A 20 16.03 -1.89 2.75
CA ALA A 20 16.21 -2.92 3.77
C ALA A 20 15.22 -2.72 4.93
N PRO A 21 14.98 -3.74 5.77
CA PRO A 21 14.10 -3.60 6.93
C PRO A 21 14.46 -2.44 7.85
N LEU A 22 15.73 -2.09 7.95
CA LEU A 22 16.21 -0.96 8.75
C LEU A 22 15.57 0.38 8.34
N PHE A 23 15.08 0.47 7.11
CA PHE A 23 14.37 1.65 6.61
C PHE A 23 13.18 2.05 7.50
N ALA A 24 12.55 1.08 8.18
CA ALA A 24 11.42 1.35 9.08
C ALA A 24 11.80 2.24 10.25
N VAL A 25 13.05 2.23 10.68
CA VAL A 25 13.54 3.01 11.82
C VAL A 25 14.59 4.06 11.44
N ASP A 26 15.18 3.91 10.26
CA ASP A 26 16.18 4.84 9.73
C ASP A 26 15.99 5.00 8.23
N ALA A 27 15.08 5.87 7.87
CA ALA A 27 14.67 6.09 6.49
C ALA A 27 15.52 7.14 5.75
N GLY A 28 16.46 7.81 6.44
CA GLY A 28 17.28 8.85 5.85
C GLY A 28 16.43 9.96 5.21
N GLU A 29 16.89 10.50 4.11
CA GLU A 29 16.18 11.58 3.39
C GLU A 29 14.94 11.06 2.63
N THR A 30 14.91 9.78 2.29
CA THR A 30 13.80 9.19 1.55
C THR A 30 12.51 9.17 2.38
N GLY A 31 12.61 8.96 3.68
CA GLY A 31 11.45 8.94 4.56
C GLY A 31 10.64 10.24 4.50
N PRO A 32 11.26 11.41 4.81
CA PRO A 32 10.56 12.69 4.70
C PRO A 32 10.05 12.98 3.28
N ALA A 33 10.80 12.58 2.25
CA ALA A 33 10.37 12.77 0.86
C ALA A 33 9.08 11.99 0.56
N LEU A 34 8.98 10.74 1.00
CA LEU A 34 7.78 9.92 0.84
C LEU A 34 6.61 10.48 1.66
N THR A 35 6.88 10.97 2.85
CA THR A 35 5.87 11.62 3.68
C THR A 35 5.26 12.82 2.97
N ARG A 36 6.09 13.70 2.42
CA ARG A 36 5.63 14.86 1.65
C ARG A 36 4.82 14.46 0.42
N TRP A 37 5.28 13.42 -0.28
CA TRP A 37 4.55 12.90 -1.43
C TRP A 37 3.17 12.38 -1.04
N GLY A 38 3.07 11.62 0.04
CA GLY A 38 1.81 11.12 0.55
C GLY A 38 0.85 12.22 0.99
N GLN A 39 1.37 13.26 1.65
CA GLN A 39 0.57 14.42 2.05
C GLN A 39 0.02 15.17 0.84
N ALA A 40 0.84 15.37 -0.18
CA ALA A 40 0.41 16.02 -1.42
C ALA A 40 -0.66 15.19 -2.14
N LEU A 41 -0.50 13.87 -2.17
CA LEU A 41 -1.48 12.96 -2.75
C LEU A 41 -2.84 13.06 -2.04
N ARG A 42 -2.83 13.05 -0.72
CA ARG A 42 -4.07 13.16 0.06
C ARG A 42 -4.74 14.52 -0.12
N ALA A 43 -3.98 15.58 -0.26
CA ALA A 43 -4.51 16.91 -0.53
C ALA A 43 -5.14 16.99 -1.92
N GLN A 44 -4.51 16.38 -2.92
CA GLN A 44 -5.00 16.36 -4.29
C GLN A 44 -6.20 15.43 -4.48
N PHE A 45 -6.26 14.34 -3.74
CA PHE A 45 -7.31 13.32 -3.84
C PHE A 45 -7.99 13.09 -2.48
N PRO A 46 -8.80 14.05 -2.00
CA PRO A 46 -9.42 13.91 -0.68
C PRO A 46 -10.43 12.77 -0.59
N GLY A 47 -10.92 12.31 -1.73
CA GLY A 47 -11.86 11.18 -1.81
C GLY A 47 -11.19 9.81 -1.95
N LEU A 48 -9.89 9.72 -1.75
CA LEU A 48 -9.16 8.46 -1.86
C LEU A 48 -9.71 7.43 -0.90
N ARG A 49 -10.14 6.28 -1.43
CA ARG A 49 -10.79 5.23 -0.63
C ARG A 49 -9.85 4.11 -0.20
N GLY A 50 -8.69 4.02 -0.79
CA GLY A 50 -7.75 2.97 -0.44
C GLY A 50 -6.46 3.05 -1.23
N VAL A 51 -5.51 2.25 -0.81
CA VAL A 51 -4.21 2.10 -1.47
C VAL A 51 -4.05 0.63 -1.83
N VAL A 52 -3.79 0.35 -3.10
CA VAL A 52 -3.48 -1.00 -3.56
C VAL A 52 -1.98 -1.16 -3.53
N VAL A 53 -1.51 -2.13 -2.76
CA VAL A 53 -0.08 -2.41 -2.60
C VAL A 53 0.24 -3.76 -3.20
N MET A 54 1.24 -3.80 -4.06
CA MET A 54 1.78 -5.04 -4.60
C MET A 54 3.15 -5.25 -3.97
N SER A 55 3.26 -6.24 -3.09
CA SER A 55 4.49 -6.53 -2.37
C SER A 55 5.15 -7.81 -2.91
N PRO A 56 6.47 -7.83 -3.09
CA PRO A 56 7.18 -9.06 -3.44
C PRO A 56 7.24 -10.08 -2.29
N HIS A 57 6.88 -9.69 -1.08
CA HIS A 57 6.88 -10.57 0.08
C HIS A 57 5.60 -11.39 0.20
N TRP A 58 4.53 -11.02 -0.49
CA TRP A 58 3.30 -11.79 -0.48
C TRP A 58 3.12 -12.52 -1.81
N MET A 59 3.33 -13.82 -1.78
CA MET A 59 3.26 -14.67 -2.96
C MET A 59 2.04 -15.57 -2.87
N ALA A 60 1.30 -15.66 -3.97
CA ALA A 60 0.12 -16.50 -4.07
C ALA A 60 -0.02 -17.04 -5.48
N ARG A 61 -0.78 -18.11 -5.64
CA ARG A 61 -1.15 -18.58 -6.98
C ARG A 61 -2.25 -17.69 -7.55
N GLY A 62 -2.05 -17.24 -8.76
CA GLY A 62 -2.99 -16.34 -9.43
C GLY A 62 -3.00 -14.96 -8.80
N VAL A 63 -3.95 -14.16 -9.21
CA VAL A 63 -4.14 -12.82 -8.66
C VAL A 63 -5.05 -12.89 -7.45
N ARG A 64 -4.59 -12.40 -6.34
CA ARG A 64 -5.35 -12.40 -5.08
C ARG A 64 -5.31 -11.05 -4.42
N VAL A 65 -6.36 -10.74 -3.68
CA VAL A 65 -6.49 -9.47 -2.95
C VAL A 65 -6.92 -9.79 -1.53
N THR A 66 -6.28 -9.18 -0.53
CA THR A 66 -6.68 -9.34 0.86
C THR A 66 -7.95 -8.56 1.15
N THR A 67 -8.88 -9.14 1.91
CA THR A 67 -10.16 -8.54 2.25
C THR A 67 -10.35 -8.32 3.75
N GLY A 68 -9.31 -8.53 4.55
CA GLY A 68 -9.39 -8.32 5.99
C GLY A 68 -9.56 -6.85 6.35
N ALA A 69 -10.32 -6.58 7.40
CA ALA A 69 -10.56 -5.23 7.90
C ALA A 69 -9.37 -4.70 8.71
N GLN A 70 -8.60 -5.58 9.33
CA GLN A 70 -7.47 -5.23 10.19
C GLN A 70 -6.30 -6.17 9.91
N PRO A 71 -5.59 -5.96 8.78
CA PRO A 71 -4.47 -6.82 8.44
C PRO A 71 -3.34 -6.70 9.47
N ALA A 72 -2.74 -7.84 9.79
CA ALA A 72 -1.61 -7.87 10.71
C ALA A 72 -0.36 -7.30 10.05
N THR A 73 0.55 -6.78 10.86
CA THR A 73 1.87 -6.39 10.39
C THR A 73 2.74 -7.63 10.17
N TRP A 74 3.33 -7.75 9.00
CA TRP A 74 4.27 -8.83 8.70
C TRP A 74 5.70 -8.36 8.87
N HIS A 75 6.46 -9.13 9.63
CA HIS A 75 7.90 -8.92 9.82
C HIS A 75 8.66 -10.00 9.06
N ASP A 76 8.64 -9.91 7.74
CA ASP A 76 9.23 -10.92 6.85
C ASP A 76 10.74 -10.71 6.71
N PHE A 77 11.45 -10.81 7.83
CA PHE A 77 12.91 -10.70 7.89
C PHE A 77 13.42 -11.37 9.16
N GLY A 78 14.74 -11.64 9.19
CA GLY A 78 15.43 -12.21 10.35
C GLY A 78 16.79 -11.57 10.55
N GLY A 79 17.39 -11.78 11.72
CA GLY A 79 18.73 -11.30 12.01
C GLY A 79 18.86 -9.81 12.28
N PHE A 80 17.74 -9.12 12.51
CA PHE A 80 17.70 -7.68 12.80
C PHE A 80 17.42 -7.43 14.29
N PRO A 81 17.73 -6.21 14.80
CA PRO A 81 17.42 -5.85 16.18
C PRO A 81 15.95 -5.97 16.51
N GLN A 82 15.64 -6.25 17.77
CA GLN A 82 14.28 -6.40 18.27
C GLN A 82 13.40 -5.17 17.96
N ALA A 83 13.97 -3.99 17.95
CA ALA A 83 13.25 -2.76 17.64
C ALA A 83 12.52 -2.82 16.27
N LEU A 84 13.05 -3.56 15.30
CA LEU A 84 12.38 -3.75 14.01
C LEU A 84 11.17 -4.66 14.12
N PHE A 85 11.26 -5.72 14.93
CA PHE A 85 10.14 -6.63 15.18
C PHE A 85 9.05 -5.98 16.01
N ASP A 86 9.38 -4.95 16.78
CA ASP A 86 8.42 -4.20 17.58
C ASP A 86 7.63 -3.18 16.75
N GLN A 87 8.05 -2.90 15.53
CA GLN A 87 7.34 -1.97 14.65
C GLN A 87 5.97 -2.52 14.28
N GLN A 88 4.96 -1.68 14.36
CA GLN A 88 3.58 -2.00 13.98
C GLN A 88 3.09 -0.98 12.96
N TYR A 89 2.32 -1.47 12.02
CA TYR A 89 1.65 -0.61 11.05
C TYR A 89 0.15 -0.92 11.07
N PRO A 90 -0.58 -0.39 12.05
CA PRO A 90 -1.98 -0.74 12.28
C PRO A 90 -2.92 -0.02 11.31
N VAL A 91 -2.59 -0.07 10.02
CA VAL A 91 -3.43 0.52 8.99
C VAL A 91 -4.67 -0.35 8.77
N PRO A 92 -5.86 0.24 8.68
CA PRO A 92 -7.05 -0.55 8.37
C PRO A 92 -7.02 -1.05 6.94
N GLY A 93 -7.58 -2.23 6.71
CA GLY A 93 -7.87 -2.71 5.38
C GLY A 93 -9.04 -1.96 4.75
N ALA A 94 -9.27 -2.23 3.47
CA ALA A 94 -10.39 -1.65 2.73
C ALA A 94 -11.20 -2.78 2.07
N PRO A 95 -11.98 -3.56 2.83
CA PRO A 95 -12.62 -4.78 2.32
C PRO A 95 -13.53 -4.52 1.11
N ALA A 96 -14.30 -3.47 1.13
CA ALA A 96 -15.21 -3.15 0.01
C ALA A 96 -14.46 -2.82 -1.26
N VAL A 97 -13.37 -2.04 -1.15
CA VAL A 97 -12.50 -1.72 -2.29
C VAL A 97 -11.82 -2.98 -2.80
N ALA A 98 -11.34 -3.83 -1.89
CA ALA A 98 -10.68 -5.09 -2.24
C ALA A 98 -11.62 -6.03 -3.00
N ARG A 99 -12.87 -6.17 -2.55
CA ARG A 99 -13.85 -7.01 -3.23
C ARG A 99 -14.22 -6.47 -4.62
N SER A 100 -14.35 -5.16 -4.74
CA SER A 100 -14.61 -4.51 -6.01
C SER A 100 -13.46 -4.75 -6.99
N LEU A 101 -12.23 -4.59 -6.52
CA LEU A 101 -11.03 -4.84 -7.33
C LEU A 101 -10.92 -6.30 -7.74
N ALA A 102 -11.15 -7.23 -6.83
CA ALA A 102 -11.10 -8.66 -7.13
C ALA A 102 -12.12 -9.05 -8.19
N LYS A 103 -13.30 -8.46 -8.16
CA LYS A 103 -14.35 -8.68 -9.14
C LYS A 103 -13.92 -8.21 -10.53
N GLU A 104 -13.31 -7.03 -10.63
CA GLU A 104 -12.81 -6.50 -11.89
C GLU A 104 -11.67 -7.33 -12.45
N LEU A 105 -10.80 -7.82 -11.59
CA LEU A 105 -9.69 -8.70 -11.99
C LEU A 105 -10.12 -10.14 -12.24
N LYS A 106 -11.39 -10.46 -12.00
CA LYS A 106 -11.93 -11.82 -12.08
C LYS A 106 -11.14 -12.79 -11.23
N SER A 107 -10.74 -12.35 -10.04
CA SER A 107 -9.90 -13.09 -9.13
C SER A 107 -10.61 -13.22 -7.78
N PRO A 108 -10.47 -14.35 -7.08
CA PRO A 108 -11.08 -14.48 -5.76
C PRO A 108 -10.42 -13.54 -4.76
N ALA A 109 -11.24 -12.89 -3.91
CA ALA A 109 -10.74 -12.17 -2.77
C ALA A 109 -10.32 -13.18 -1.69
N THR A 110 -9.25 -12.88 -0.95
CA THR A 110 -8.80 -13.67 0.18
C THR A 110 -9.01 -12.92 1.49
N GLY A 111 -9.17 -13.67 2.57
CA GLY A 111 -9.12 -13.08 3.90
C GLY A 111 -7.75 -12.45 4.16
N ALA A 112 -7.64 -11.69 5.25
CA ALA A 112 -6.37 -11.10 5.64
C ALA A 112 -5.30 -12.17 5.86
N ALA A 113 -4.13 -11.86 5.47
CA ALA A 113 -2.95 -12.67 5.78
C ALA A 113 -2.34 -12.23 7.09
#